data_fb34e07c0c6767d68fb468c3ca824e71
#
_entry.id   fb34e07c0c6767d68fb468c3ca824e71
#
_cell.length_a   1.000
_cell.length_b   1.000
_cell.length_c   1.000
_cell.angle_alpha   90.00
_cell.angle_beta   90.00
_cell.angle_gamma   90.00
#
_symmetry.space_group_name_H-M   'P 1'
#
loop_
_entity.id
_entity.type
_entity.pdbx_description
1 polymer ?
#
loop_
_entity_poly.entity_id
_entity_poly.type
_entity_poly.pdbx_seq_one_letter_code
_entity_poly.pdbx_strand_id
1 'polypeptide(L)'
;MELSEAFYAGLSLVDTKTLKKAASDKEAFVELYNVAVQNFAGPLVKDGQGNATKSKGVNKISVKEGQSPNIKLYNDMAAALSAVIGTRNIKRLSGIPEAVYLTGNKWNADVEQFRVDVAEGFGMKDYNSSDVILRYGNTYAGISLKKKPTVTSNSPTMINNSFNTFLEGKDLSSLQTKINDIRTAFYASVIKEACLPGGPLGDLSNGMSAADILRLDPNKKQDARRIFDLKVKRLKADGKTENIPLINLKGTDEIERGGTTRLPMKTREDFRKFVNEKLYSTTSQVNPLFQAFLDAMSDPKVSNMIADSLLNKTLKLKLLDILPTWSKNDFLFYLVEGVGQVNTNLTPNVATANIKDIHSVMIAMTKLAKLPSSLVFDKVKTGTGAARVNFTLLKGKYKILDIVLRYKGNFFSMPQFLGTTTQEFNKLVKQGDKMLTGVGR
;
A
#
# COMPACT_ATOMS: atom_id res chain seq x y z
N MET A 1 -3.95 -7.63 9.17
CA MET A 1 -4.44 -6.48 9.96
C MET A 1 -3.24 -5.71 10.49
N GLU A 2 -3.23 -4.40 10.29
CA GLU A 2 -2.23 -3.51 10.86
C GLU A 2 -2.62 -3.10 12.29
N LEU A 3 -1.64 -2.65 13.11
CA LEU A 3 -1.92 -2.24 14.50
C LEU A 3 -2.86 -1.05 14.58
N SER A 4 -2.75 -0.11 13.64
CA SER A 4 -3.64 1.06 13.54
C SER A 4 -5.11 0.67 13.31
N GLU A 5 -5.36 -0.40 12.55
CA GLU A 5 -6.73 -0.92 12.32
C GLU A 5 -7.32 -1.51 13.59
N ALA A 6 -6.52 -2.27 14.36
CA ALA A 6 -6.94 -2.85 15.62
C ALA A 6 -7.29 -1.76 16.66
N PHE A 7 -6.43 -0.73 16.80
CA PHE A 7 -6.72 0.40 17.67
C PHE A 7 -7.94 1.19 17.20
N TYR A 8 -8.07 1.43 15.91
CA TYR A 8 -9.24 2.11 15.38
C TYR A 8 -10.53 1.36 15.74
N ALA A 9 -10.55 0.04 15.58
CA ALA A 9 -11.71 -0.79 15.91
C ALA A 9 -12.05 -0.69 17.41
N GLY A 10 -11.08 -0.85 18.31
CA GLY A 10 -11.29 -0.78 19.75
C GLY A 10 -11.69 0.61 20.23
N LEU A 11 -11.07 1.66 19.70
CA LEU A 11 -11.38 3.06 20.02
C LEU A 11 -12.74 3.50 19.47
N SER A 12 -13.23 2.91 18.39
CA SER A 12 -14.56 3.21 17.84
C SER A 12 -15.69 2.87 18.78
N LEU A 13 -15.46 2.06 19.82
CA LEU A 13 -16.44 1.68 20.84
C LEU A 13 -16.36 2.57 22.09
N VAL A 14 -15.52 3.60 22.10
CA VAL A 14 -15.36 4.55 23.22
C VAL A 14 -16.17 5.81 22.93
N ASP A 15 -16.72 6.43 23.97
CA ASP A 15 -17.45 7.69 23.82
C ASP A 15 -16.55 8.87 23.42
N THR A 16 -17.15 9.86 22.76
CA THR A 16 -16.43 11.00 22.18
C THR A 16 -15.75 11.89 23.24
N LYS A 17 -16.31 11.99 24.44
CA LYS A 17 -15.74 12.83 25.53
C LYS A 17 -14.42 12.22 26.02
N THR A 18 -14.41 10.90 26.27
CA THR A 18 -13.24 10.14 26.67
C THR A 18 -12.15 10.20 25.59
N LEU A 19 -12.50 10.02 24.30
CA LEU A 19 -11.56 10.14 23.19
C LEU A 19 -10.93 11.53 23.12
N LYS A 20 -11.71 12.60 23.24
CA LYS A 20 -11.22 13.98 23.19
C LYS A 20 -10.31 14.31 24.38
N LYS A 21 -10.63 13.83 25.59
CA LYS A 21 -9.77 13.97 26.76
C LYS A 21 -8.40 13.31 26.51
N ALA A 22 -8.39 12.07 26.06
CA ALA A 22 -7.17 11.32 25.79
C ALA A 22 -6.31 11.92 24.66
N ALA A 23 -6.88 12.72 23.77
CA ALA A 23 -6.11 13.36 22.69
C ALA A 23 -5.16 14.47 23.18
N SER A 24 -5.35 14.99 24.39
CA SER A 24 -4.57 16.09 24.98
C SER A 24 -4.01 15.80 26.37
N ASP A 25 -4.42 14.70 27.00
CA ASP A 25 -4.05 14.32 28.35
C ASP A 25 -3.29 12.99 28.35
N LYS A 26 -2.09 12.96 28.90
CA LYS A 26 -1.20 11.80 28.88
C LYS A 26 -1.76 10.62 29.66
N GLU A 27 -2.23 10.87 30.88
CA GLU A 27 -2.75 9.83 31.77
C GLU A 27 -3.99 9.19 31.14
N ALA A 28 -4.93 10.01 30.66
CA ALA A 28 -6.11 9.53 29.93
C ALA A 28 -5.73 8.77 28.64
N PHE A 29 -4.69 9.18 27.94
CA PHE A 29 -4.20 8.48 26.74
C PHE A 29 -3.64 7.10 27.07
N VAL A 30 -2.83 6.99 28.13
CA VAL A 30 -2.26 5.70 28.57
C VAL A 30 -3.36 4.76 29.08
N GLU A 31 -4.33 5.28 29.86
CA GLU A 31 -5.48 4.50 30.32
C GLU A 31 -6.34 3.99 29.15
N LEU A 32 -6.55 4.84 28.14
CA LEU A 32 -7.33 4.51 26.94
C LEU A 32 -6.73 3.33 26.16
N TYR A 33 -5.44 3.07 26.28
CA TYR A 33 -4.80 1.89 25.67
C TYR A 33 -5.47 0.59 26.12
N ASN A 34 -5.61 0.38 27.43
CA ASN A 34 -6.22 -0.84 27.97
C ASN A 34 -7.70 -0.97 27.53
N VAL A 35 -8.43 0.14 27.53
CA VAL A 35 -9.82 0.17 27.06
C VAL A 35 -9.90 -0.21 25.57
N ALA A 36 -9.02 0.31 24.74
CA ALA A 36 -8.98 -0.03 23.31
C ALA A 36 -8.68 -1.52 23.08
N VAL A 37 -7.75 -2.10 23.85
CA VAL A 37 -7.39 -3.53 23.78
C VAL A 37 -8.57 -4.40 24.22
N GLN A 38 -9.23 -4.06 25.32
CA GLN A 38 -10.40 -4.79 25.82
C GLN A 38 -11.56 -4.75 24.82
N ASN A 39 -11.88 -3.57 24.30
CA ASN A 39 -12.92 -3.39 23.30
C ASN A 39 -12.63 -4.17 22.03
N PHE A 40 -11.37 -4.15 21.56
CA PHE A 40 -10.95 -4.91 20.40
C PHE A 40 -11.11 -6.42 20.59
N ALA A 41 -10.89 -6.94 21.78
CA ALA A 41 -11.12 -8.33 22.15
C ALA A 41 -12.60 -8.66 22.45
N GLY A 42 -13.45 -7.64 22.52
CA GLY A 42 -14.85 -7.76 22.90
C GLY A 42 -15.76 -8.27 21.77
N PRO A 43 -17.02 -8.59 22.07
CA PRO A 43 -17.97 -9.22 21.14
C PRO A 43 -18.44 -8.29 20.01
N LEU A 44 -18.28 -6.97 20.17
CA LEU A 44 -18.71 -6.00 19.16
C LEU A 44 -17.73 -5.84 18.00
N VAL A 45 -16.48 -6.33 18.13
CA VAL A 45 -15.50 -6.39 17.05
C VAL A 45 -15.54 -7.78 16.44
N LYS A 46 -15.94 -7.86 15.18
CA LYS A 46 -16.16 -9.12 14.46
C LYS A 46 -15.15 -9.28 13.32
N ASP A 47 -14.57 -10.45 13.19
CA ASP A 47 -13.74 -10.84 12.05
C ASP A 47 -14.53 -11.57 10.97
N GLY A 48 -13.86 -12.03 9.92
CA GLY A 48 -14.48 -12.78 8.83
C GLY A 48 -15.07 -14.13 9.21
N GLN A 49 -14.90 -14.59 10.45
CA GLN A 49 -15.50 -15.83 10.98
C GLN A 49 -16.69 -15.55 11.90
N GLY A 50 -17.06 -14.28 12.12
CA GLY A 50 -18.14 -13.89 13.01
C GLY A 50 -17.78 -13.93 14.50
N ASN A 51 -16.57 -14.32 14.84
CA ASN A 51 -16.08 -14.40 16.22
C ASN A 51 -15.50 -13.06 16.66
N ALA A 52 -15.64 -12.74 17.93
CA ALA A 52 -14.76 -11.76 18.58
C ALA A 52 -13.31 -12.16 18.30
N THR A 53 -12.48 -11.20 17.99
CA THR A 53 -11.08 -11.41 17.61
C THR A 53 -10.28 -11.99 18.77
N LYS A 54 -10.45 -13.25 19.04
CA LYS A 54 -9.83 -13.96 20.19
C LYS A 54 -8.33 -14.18 20.05
N SER A 55 -7.63 -13.65 19.03
CA SER A 55 -6.32 -14.19 18.88
C SER A 55 -5.21 -13.22 18.50
N LYS A 56 -4.54 -13.51 17.46
CA LYS A 56 -3.24 -12.95 17.04
C LYS A 56 -3.14 -11.42 17.01
N GLY A 57 -4.28 -10.72 16.89
CA GLY A 57 -4.32 -9.25 16.92
C GLY A 57 -4.13 -8.70 18.34
N VAL A 58 -4.81 -9.25 19.33
CA VAL A 58 -4.71 -8.83 20.74
C VAL A 58 -3.29 -9.06 21.26
N ASN A 59 -2.70 -10.22 20.96
CA ASN A 59 -1.32 -10.51 21.35
C ASN A 59 -0.29 -9.56 20.72
N LYS A 60 -0.63 -8.91 19.60
CA LYS A 60 0.25 -7.92 18.95
C LYS A 60 0.14 -6.54 19.58
N ILE A 61 -1.00 -6.19 20.17
CA ILE A 61 -1.22 -4.90 20.82
C ILE A 61 -1.02 -4.95 22.33
N SER A 62 -1.10 -6.13 22.97
CA SER A 62 -0.78 -6.25 24.39
C SER A 62 0.74 -6.11 24.62
N VAL A 63 1.12 -5.24 25.55
CA VAL A 63 2.50 -5.12 26.05
C VAL A 63 2.62 -6.05 27.25
N LYS A 64 3.62 -6.91 27.27
CA LYS A 64 3.91 -7.75 28.44
C LYS A 64 4.28 -6.86 29.63
N GLU A 65 3.73 -7.18 30.80
CA GLU A 65 4.02 -6.50 32.03
C GLU A 65 5.54 -6.44 32.30
N GLY A 66 6.07 -5.26 32.63
CA GLY A 66 7.50 -5.05 32.84
C GLY A 66 8.32 -4.70 31.60
N GLN A 67 7.74 -4.63 30.41
CA GLN A 67 8.43 -4.14 29.21
C GLN A 67 8.33 -2.61 29.07
N SER A 68 9.40 -1.98 28.60
CA SER A 68 9.40 -0.56 28.25
C SER A 68 8.32 -0.26 27.20
N PRO A 69 7.65 0.91 27.30
CA PRO A 69 6.60 1.28 26.35
C PRO A 69 7.10 1.22 24.92
N ASN A 70 6.41 0.49 24.07
CA ASN A 70 6.73 0.44 22.65
C ASN A 70 6.17 1.71 21.98
N ILE A 71 6.99 2.74 21.80
CA ILE A 71 6.62 4.04 21.19
C ILE A 71 5.91 3.85 19.85
N LYS A 72 6.32 2.87 19.06
CA LYS A 72 5.65 2.57 17.77
C LYS A 72 4.17 2.19 17.97
N LEU A 73 3.89 1.42 18.99
CA LEU A 73 2.53 0.98 19.34
C LEU A 73 1.66 2.18 19.72
N TYR A 74 2.17 3.08 20.57
CA TYR A 74 1.48 4.29 20.97
C TYR A 74 1.34 5.31 19.82
N ASN A 75 2.27 5.36 18.88
CA ASN A 75 2.12 6.14 17.66
C ASN A 75 0.98 5.60 16.77
N ASP A 76 0.83 4.28 16.65
CA ASP A 76 -0.28 3.67 15.92
C ASP A 76 -1.62 3.98 16.61
N MET A 77 -1.65 3.96 17.93
CA MET A 77 -2.82 4.35 18.72
C MET A 77 -3.16 5.85 18.57
N ALA A 78 -2.18 6.75 18.64
CA ALA A 78 -2.40 8.19 18.48
C ALA A 78 -3.00 8.54 17.11
N ALA A 79 -2.50 7.90 16.03
CA ALA A 79 -3.06 8.06 14.69
C ALA A 79 -4.49 7.50 14.59
N ALA A 80 -4.73 6.33 15.20
CA ALA A 80 -6.08 5.74 15.27
C ALA A 80 -7.05 6.62 16.06
N LEU A 81 -6.61 7.22 17.18
CA LEU A 81 -7.41 8.14 17.98
C LEU A 81 -7.83 9.37 17.17
N SER A 82 -6.88 9.98 16.44
CA SER A 82 -7.20 11.06 15.50
C SER A 82 -8.27 10.63 14.48
N ALA A 83 -8.11 9.45 13.90
CA ALA A 83 -9.02 8.92 12.88
C ALA A 83 -10.43 8.71 13.45
N VAL A 84 -10.57 8.14 14.66
CA VAL A 84 -11.87 7.91 15.31
C VAL A 84 -12.53 9.24 15.66
N ILE A 85 -11.81 10.20 16.25
CA ILE A 85 -12.37 11.53 16.55
C ILE A 85 -12.85 12.20 15.27
N GLY A 86 -12.05 12.12 14.18
CA GLY A 86 -12.45 12.65 12.87
C GLY A 86 -13.73 12.00 12.34
N THR A 87 -13.83 10.68 12.41
CA THR A 87 -15.02 9.93 11.98
C THR A 87 -16.26 10.35 12.78
N ARG A 88 -16.13 10.58 14.09
CA ARG A 88 -17.23 11.07 14.96
C ARG A 88 -17.74 12.46 14.59
N ASN A 89 -16.93 13.27 13.92
CA ASN A 89 -17.35 14.59 13.44
C ASN A 89 -18.24 14.49 12.19
N ILE A 90 -18.36 13.33 11.56
CA ILE A 90 -19.31 13.08 10.48
C ILE A 90 -20.70 12.87 11.10
N LYS A 91 -21.65 13.73 10.78
CA LYS A 91 -23.00 13.73 11.40
C LYS A 91 -23.65 12.34 11.48
N ARG A 92 -23.54 11.53 10.42
CA ARG A 92 -24.10 10.17 10.36
C ARG A 92 -23.34 9.14 11.20
N LEU A 93 -22.11 9.44 11.63
CA LEU A 93 -21.20 8.54 12.33
C LEU A 93 -20.83 9.06 13.72
N SER A 94 -21.60 10.00 14.28
CA SER A 94 -21.31 10.68 15.55
C SER A 94 -21.50 9.82 16.79
N GLY A 95 -22.29 8.75 16.68
CA GLY A 95 -22.56 7.80 17.78
C GLY A 95 -21.52 6.69 17.93
N ILE A 96 -21.65 5.86 18.95
CA ILE A 96 -20.91 4.61 19.09
C ILE A 96 -21.52 3.58 18.12
N PRO A 97 -20.73 2.88 17.27
CA PRO A 97 -21.26 1.86 16.39
C PRO A 97 -21.77 0.65 17.19
N GLU A 98 -22.82 0.01 16.69
CA GLU A 98 -23.38 -1.22 17.24
C GLU A 98 -22.49 -2.43 17.01
N ALA A 99 -21.71 -2.41 15.91
CA ALA A 99 -20.71 -3.42 15.58
C ALA A 99 -19.59 -2.83 14.73
N VAL A 100 -18.41 -3.44 14.84
CA VAL A 100 -17.21 -3.10 14.07
C VAL A 100 -16.74 -4.37 13.37
N TYR A 101 -16.67 -4.33 12.06
CA TYR A 101 -16.24 -5.47 11.25
C TYR A 101 -14.83 -5.22 10.72
N LEU A 102 -13.93 -6.18 10.95
CA LEU A 102 -12.60 -6.17 10.37
C LEU A 102 -12.65 -6.82 9.00
N THR A 103 -12.16 -6.12 8.01
CA THR A 103 -12.01 -6.66 6.66
C THR A 103 -10.63 -7.31 6.51
N GLY A 104 -10.52 -8.30 5.69
CA GLY A 104 -9.27 -9.03 5.46
C GLY A 104 -9.47 -10.05 4.34
N ASN A 105 -8.78 -11.19 4.43
CA ASN A 105 -8.92 -12.25 3.43
C ASN A 105 -10.33 -12.86 3.38
N LYS A 106 -11.06 -12.80 4.49
CA LYS A 106 -12.45 -13.22 4.60
C LYS A 106 -13.25 -12.11 5.27
N TRP A 107 -14.37 -11.77 4.70
CA TRP A 107 -15.32 -10.82 5.26
C TRP A 107 -16.38 -11.54 6.09
N ASN A 108 -16.92 -10.85 7.09
CA ASN A 108 -18.04 -11.35 7.86
C ASN A 108 -19.29 -11.40 7.00
N ALA A 109 -20.13 -12.42 7.18
CA ALA A 109 -21.36 -12.61 6.39
C ALA A 109 -22.30 -11.40 6.46
N ASP A 110 -22.34 -10.67 7.59
CA ASP A 110 -23.16 -9.48 7.77
C ASP A 110 -22.80 -8.33 6.79
N VAL A 111 -21.58 -8.34 6.26
CA VAL A 111 -21.03 -7.27 5.41
C VAL A 111 -20.48 -7.76 4.08
N GLU A 112 -20.61 -9.06 3.79
CA GLU A 112 -20.08 -9.67 2.55
C GLU A 112 -20.66 -9.03 1.28
N GLN A 113 -21.93 -8.57 1.32
CA GLN A 113 -22.56 -7.89 0.20
C GLN A 113 -21.87 -6.59 -0.22
N PHE A 114 -21.05 -5.99 0.66
CA PHE A 114 -20.27 -4.79 0.35
C PHE A 114 -18.89 -5.11 -0.22
N ARG A 115 -18.48 -6.38 -0.23
CA ARG A 115 -17.30 -6.86 -0.93
C ARG A 115 -17.61 -6.96 -2.41
N VAL A 116 -16.93 -6.16 -3.21
CA VAL A 116 -17.11 -6.18 -4.64
C VAL A 116 -15.93 -6.91 -5.27
N ASP A 117 -16.19 -8.09 -5.78
CA ASP A 117 -15.26 -8.84 -6.63
C ASP A 117 -15.43 -8.37 -8.07
N VAL A 118 -14.47 -7.61 -8.58
CA VAL A 118 -14.40 -7.27 -9.99
C VAL A 118 -13.59 -8.36 -10.69
N ALA A 119 -14.27 -9.44 -11.09
CA ALA A 119 -13.63 -10.59 -11.71
C ALA A 119 -13.13 -10.33 -13.13
N GLU A 120 -13.63 -9.31 -13.83
CA GLU A 120 -13.36 -9.11 -15.25
C GLU A 120 -12.73 -7.74 -15.53
N GLY A 121 -11.53 -7.75 -16.08
CA GLY A 121 -10.91 -6.64 -16.79
C GLY A 121 -9.83 -5.87 -16.06
N PHE A 122 -9.70 -5.95 -14.72
CA PHE A 122 -8.70 -5.17 -13.97
C PHE A 122 -7.89 -5.93 -12.91
N GLY A 123 -8.01 -7.25 -12.83
CA GLY A 123 -7.20 -8.08 -11.92
C GLY A 123 -7.34 -7.75 -10.42
N MET A 124 -8.40 -7.07 -10.01
CA MET A 124 -8.66 -6.70 -8.61
C MET A 124 -9.77 -7.59 -8.05
N LYS A 125 -9.41 -8.41 -7.07
CA LYS A 125 -10.38 -9.26 -6.38
C LYS A 125 -11.31 -8.48 -5.45
N ASP A 126 -10.80 -7.42 -4.79
CA ASP A 126 -11.57 -6.64 -3.83
C ASP A 126 -11.62 -5.17 -4.27
N TYR A 127 -12.77 -4.72 -4.73
CA TYR A 127 -12.93 -3.32 -5.14
C TYR A 127 -13.13 -2.39 -3.94
N ASN A 128 -13.81 -2.88 -2.89
CA ASN A 128 -13.94 -2.17 -1.63
C ASN A 128 -12.69 -2.37 -0.76
N SER A 129 -11.89 -1.31 -0.62
CA SER A 129 -10.65 -1.30 0.16
C SER A 129 -10.83 -0.80 1.59
N SER A 130 -12.03 -0.97 2.17
CA SER A 130 -12.24 -0.69 3.58
C SER A 130 -11.36 -1.61 4.44
N ASP A 131 -10.69 -1.04 5.41
CA ASP A 131 -9.91 -1.77 6.41
C ASP A 131 -10.80 -2.17 7.60
N VAL A 132 -11.84 -1.34 7.84
CA VAL A 132 -12.85 -1.55 8.91
C VAL A 132 -14.21 -1.10 8.38
N ILE A 133 -15.30 -1.80 8.77
CA ILE A 133 -16.68 -1.36 8.54
C ILE A 133 -17.35 -1.12 9.88
N LEU A 134 -17.97 0.06 10.05
CA LEU A 134 -18.73 0.44 11.23
C LEU A 134 -20.23 0.30 10.92
N ARG A 135 -21.00 -0.24 11.86
CA ARG A 135 -22.45 -0.35 11.74
C ARG A 135 -23.18 0.58 12.72
N TYR A 136 -24.13 1.33 12.19
CA TYR A 136 -25.04 2.23 12.94
C TYR A 136 -26.47 1.94 12.49
N GLY A 137 -27.16 1.03 13.18
CA GLY A 137 -28.47 0.55 12.72
C GLY A 137 -28.39 -0.08 11.34
N ASN A 138 -29.07 0.53 10.37
CA ASN A 138 -29.04 0.10 8.97
C ASN A 138 -27.94 0.79 8.14
N THR A 139 -27.21 1.73 8.72
CA THR A 139 -26.10 2.43 8.04
C THR A 139 -24.80 1.72 8.27
N TYR A 140 -24.08 1.44 7.21
CA TYR A 140 -22.72 0.87 7.23
C TYR A 140 -21.72 1.88 6.68
N ALA A 141 -20.60 2.03 7.36
CA ALA A 141 -19.52 2.93 6.94
C ALA A 141 -18.23 2.16 6.77
N GLY A 142 -17.78 2.00 5.53
CA GLY A 142 -16.47 1.47 5.19
C GLY A 142 -15.40 2.55 5.39
N ILE A 143 -14.38 2.21 6.15
CA ILE A 143 -13.27 3.09 6.49
C ILE A 143 -11.98 2.50 5.95
N SER A 144 -11.33 3.21 5.02
CA SER A 144 -9.96 2.91 4.62
C SER A 144 -9.02 3.80 5.42
N LEU A 145 -8.19 3.17 6.25
CA LEU A 145 -7.33 3.86 7.20
C LEU A 145 -5.95 4.13 6.63
N LYS A 146 -5.48 5.34 6.84
CA LYS A 146 -4.11 5.74 6.57
C LYS A 146 -3.58 6.49 7.79
N LYS A 147 -2.30 6.34 8.09
CA LYS A 147 -1.67 7.05 9.21
C LYS A 147 -0.63 8.04 8.75
N LYS A 148 -0.57 9.17 9.43
CA LYS A 148 0.47 10.20 9.30
C LYS A 148 1.02 10.53 10.68
N PRO A 149 2.35 10.65 10.84
CA PRO A 149 2.92 11.03 12.12
C PRO A 149 2.61 12.49 12.46
N THR A 150 2.65 13.40 11.48
CA THR A 150 2.37 14.83 11.66
C THR A 150 1.56 15.40 10.51
N VAL A 151 0.96 16.58 10.70
CA VAL A 151 0.23 17.29 9.63
C VAL A 151 1.10 17.62 8.42
N THR A 152 2.39 17.89 8.64
CA THR A 152 3.36 18.24 7.59
C THR A 152 3.91 17.03 6.84
N SER A 153 3.71 15.82 7.36
CA SER A 153 4.10 14.59 6.66
C SER A 153 3.38 14.46 5.32
N ASN A 154 4.02 13.83 4.35
CA ASN A 154 3.38 13.56 3.06
C ASN A 154 2.09 12.76 3.26
N SER A 155 1.06 13.10 2.50
CA SER A 155 -0.17 12.32 2.50
C SER A 155 0.09 10.89 2.07
N PRO A 156 -0.51 9.90 2.76
CA PRO A 156 -0.39 8.50 2.36
C PRO A 156 -0.90 8.32 0.94
N THR A 157 -0.30 7.36 0.25
CA THR A 157 -0.69 7.04 -1.12
C THR A 157 -2.04 6.34 -1.16
N MET A 158 -2.91 6.74 -2.05
CA MET A 158 -4.19 6.05 -2.32
C MET A 158 -3.97 4.78 -3.15
N ILE A 159 -2.93 4.78 -3.98
CA ILE A 159 -2.49 3.65 -4.79
C ILE A 159 -1.14 3.17 -4.29
N ASN A 160 -0.96 1.86 -4.20
CA ASN A 160 0.31 1.22 -3.90
C ASN A 160 0.34 -0.15 -4.60
N ASN A 161 0.23 -0.15 -5.91
CA ASN A 161 0.16 -1.36 -6.72
C ASN A 161 1.39 -1.51 -7.60
N SER A 162 1.78 -2.75 -7.87
CA SER A 162 2.91 -3.03 -8.75
C SER A 162 2.62 -2.57 -10.18
N PHE A 163 3.67 -2.25 -10.91
CA PHE A 163 3.60 -1.87 -12.30
C PHE A 163 2.82 -2.91 -13.15
N ASN A 164 3.08 -4.20 -12.92
CA ASN A 164 2.40 -5.27 -13.65
C ASN A 164 0.88 -5.26 -13.50
N THR A 165 0.37 -4.87 -12.33
CA THR A 165 -1.08 -4.83 -12.08
C THR A 165 -1.82 -3.86 -13.01
N PHE A 166 -1.13 -2.87 -13.55
CA PHE A 166 -1.73 -1.90 -14.49
C PHE A 166 -1.58 -2.30 -15.95
N LEU A 167 -0.77 -3.32 -16.22
CA LEU A 167 -0.56 -3.88 -17.55
C LEU A 167 -1.40 -5.15 -17.78
N GLU A 168 -2.22 -5.54 -16.82
CA GLU A 168 -3.13 -6.67 -16.96
C GLU A 168 -4.29 -6.30 -17.91
N GLY A 169 -4.56 -7.18 -18.85
CA GLY A 169 -5.57 -7.02 -19.89
C GLY A 169 -5.05 -7.48 -21.24
N LYS A 170 -5.94 -7.93 -22.13
CA LYS A 170 -5.55 -8.49 -23.44
C LYS A 170 -4.73 -7.49 -24.27
N ASP A 171 -5.10 -6.20 -24.21
CA ASP A 171 -4.47 -5.16 -25.02
C ASP A 171 -3.07 -4.75 -24.55
N LEU A 172 -2.73 -5.01 -23.28
CA LEU A 172 -1.43 -4.67 -22.68
C LEU A 172 -0.54 -5.89 -22.43
N SER A 173 -0.97 -7.09 -22.77
CA SER A 173 -0.23 -8.34 -22.50
C SER A 173 1.13 -8.39 -23.20
N SER A 174 1.23 -7.88 -24.43
CA SER A 174 2.51 -7.80 -25.17
C SER A 174 3.49 -6.85 -24.48
N LEU A 175 3.01 -5.71 -24.02
CA LEU A 175 3.82 -4.74 -23.26
C LEU A 175 4.26 -5.32 -21.93
N GLN A 176 3.37 -6.01 -21.20
CA GLN A 176 3.68 -6.70 -19.97
C GLN A 176 4.79 -7.74 -20.19
N THR A 177 4.69 -8.56 -21.24
CA THR A 177 5.71 -9.54 -21.61
C THR A 177 7.06 -8.86 -21.88
N LYS A 178 7.08 -7.81 -22.70
CA LYS A 178 8.30 -7.04 -23.02
C LYS A 178 8.96 -6.49 -21.76
N ILE A 179 8.18 -5.87 -20.87
CA ILE A 179 8.70 -5.29 -19.62
C ILE A 179 9.23 -6.38 -18.68
N ASN A 180 8.55 -7.53 -18.59
CA ASN A 180 9.02 -8.65 -17.79
C ASN A 180 10.33 -9.25 -18.38
N ASP A 181 10.49 -9.34 -19.68
CA ASP A 181 11.73 -9.80 -20.31
C ASP A 181 12.89 -8.81 -20.02
N ILE A 182 12.66 -7.51 -20.15
CA ILE A 182 13.64 -6.47 -19.79
C ILE A 182 14.02 -6.57 -18.31
N ARG A 183 13.03 -6.73 -17.43
CA ARG A 183 13.25 -6.93 -16.00
C ARG A 183 14.12 -8.15 -15.72
N THR A 184 13.79 -9.27 -16.34
CA THR A 184 14.52 -10.53 -16.16
C THR A 184 15.98 -10.39 -16.61
N ALA A 185 16.24 -9.80 -17.77
CA ALA A 185 17.57 -9.56 -18.27
C ALA A 185 18.37 -8.60 -17.38
N PHE A 186 17.76 -7.51 -16.95
CA PHE A 186 18.40 -6.53 -16.07
C PHE A 186 18.85 -7.16 -14.75
N TYR A 187 17.95 -7.87 -14.07
CA TYR A 187 18.29 -8.50 -12.78
C TYR A 187 19.22 -9.69 -12.93
N ALA A 188 19.13 -10.44 -14.03
CA ALA A 188 20.11 -11.48 -14.34
C ALA A 188 21.52 -10.90 -14.47
N SER A 189 21.65 -9.75 -15.14
CA SER A 189 22.92 -9.02 -15.22
C SER A 189 23.45 -8.59 -13.85
N VAL A 190 22.58 -8.04 -13.00
CA VAL A 190 22.92 -7.62 -11.62
C VAL A 190 23.35 -8.82 -10.76
N ILE A 191 22.64 -9.95 -10.84
CA ILE A 191 23.00 -11.17 -10.10
C ILE A 191 24.33 -11.72 -10.60
N LYS A 192 24.53 -11.79 -11.91
CA LYS A 192 25.79 -12.24 -12.50
C LYS A 192 26.97 -11.38 -12.02
N GLU A 193 26.82 -10.08 -12.04
CA GLU A 193 27.84 -9.15 -11.56
C GLU A 193 28.12 -9.33 -10.05
N ALA A 194 27.08 -9.57 -9.25
CA ALA A 194 27.22 -9.86 -7.83
C ALA A 194 27.97 -11.18 -7.53
N CYS A 195 28.00 -12.12 -8.47
CA CYS A 195 28.71 -13.39 -8.38
C CYS A 195 30.17 -13.31 -8.84
N LEU A 196 30.64 -12.16 -9.32
CA LEU A 196 32.05 -11.96 -9.68
C LEU A 196 32.95 -12.07 -8.44
N PRO A 197 34.23 -12.43 -8.61
CA PRO A 197 35.19 -12.41 -7.50
C PRO A 197 35.18 -11.04 -6.80
N GLY A 198 35.05 -11.05 -5.47
CA GLY A 198 34.88 -9.84 -4.67
C GLY A 198 33.45 -9.26 -4.64
N GLY A 199 32.51 -9.78 -5.41
CA GLY A 199 31.10 -9.41 -5.34
C GLY A 199 30.40 -10.02 -4.12
N PRO A 200 29.23 -9.45 -3.73
CA PRO A 200 28.53 -9.86 -2.50
C PRO A 200 27.97 -11.28 -2.53
N LEU A 201 27.88 -11.92 -3.70
CA LEU A 201 27.39 -13.29 -3.88
C LEU A 201 28.47 -14.27 -4.38
N GLY A 202 29.75 -13.86 -4.46
CA GLY A 202 30.81 -14.65 -5.05
C GLY A 202 30.96 -16.07 -4.48
N ASP A 203 30.58 -16.30 -3.22
CA ASP A 203 30.70 -17.58 -2.52
C ASP A 203 29.38 -18.31 -2.32
N LEU A 204 28.26 -17.82 -2.89
CA LEU A 204 26.98 -18.53 -2.83
C LEU A 204 26.99 -19.71 -3.80
N SER A 205 26.99 -20.91 -3.25
CA SER A 205 26.79 -22.12 -4.04
C SER A 205 25.49 -22.80 -3.58
N ASN A 206 24.51 -22.86 -4.46
CA ASN A 206 23.33 -23.68 -4.26
C ASN A 206 22.85 -24.24 -5.60
N GLY A 207 23.30 -25.44 -5.92
CA GLY A 207 22.91 -26.16 -7.13
C GLY A 207 23.51 -25.59 -8.45
N MET A 208 23.98 -24.35 -8.42
CA MET A 208 24.70 -23.71 -9.50
C MET A 208 25.86 -22.92 -8.90
N SER A 209 27.09 -23.29 -9.24
CA SER A 209 28.27 -22.58 -8.74
C SER A 209 28.32 -21.16 -9.31
N ALA A 210 29.04 -20.26 -8.65
CA ALA A 210 29.30 -18.92 -9.21
C ALA A 210 29.93 -19.02 -10.61
N ALA A 211 30.81 -20.00 -10.84
CA ALA A 211 31.41 -20.24 -12.14
C ALA A 211 30.38 -20.63 -13.21
N ASP A 212 29.36 -21.41 -12.88
CA ASP A 212 28.29 -21.75 -13.82
C ASP A 212 27.43 -20.55 -14.17
N ILE A 213 27.11 -19.70 -13.18
CA ILE A 213 26.37 -18.46 -13.39
C ILE A 213 27.15 -17.51 -14.30
N LEU A 214 28.47 -17.41 -14.13
CA LEU A 214 29.32 -16.54 -14.93
C LEU A 214 29.41 -16.96 -16.40
N ARG A 215 29.16 -18.22 -16.73
CA ARG A 215 29.12 -18.74 -18.13
C ARG A 215 27.82 -18.38 -18.84
N LEU A 216 26.74 -18.04 -18.11
CA LEU A 216 25.45 -17.69 -18.71
C LEU A 216 25.47 -16.25 -19.25
N ASP A 217 24.76 -16.03 -20.35
CA ASP A 217 24.61 -14.72 -20.98
C ASP A 217 23.27 -14.08 -20.58
N PRO A 218 23.26 -13.00 -19.77
CA PRO A 218 22.02 -12.35 -19.37
C PRO A 218 21.20 -11.75 -20.53
N ASN A 219 21.80 -11.57 -21.71
CA ASN A 219 21.08 -11.09 -22.88
C ASN A 219 20.33 -12.21 -23.62
N LYS A 220 20.65 -13.47 -23.33
CA LYS A 220 19.90 -14.62 -23.85
C LYS A 220 18.74 -14.95 -22.93
N LYS A 221 17.52 -14.95 -23.45
CA LYS A 221 16.28 -15.12 -22.69
C LYS A 221 16.30 -16.34 -21.75
N GLN A 222 16.80 -17.48 -22.21
CA GLN A 222 16.88 -18.70 -21.41
C GLN A 222 17.91 -18.58 -20.28
N ASP A 223 19.08 -18.06 -20.57
CA ASP A 223 20.15 -17.88 -19.60
C ASP A 223 19.75 -16.82 -18.55
N ALA A 224 19.16 -15.72 -18.99
CA ALA A 224 18.61 -14.69 -18.10
C ALA A 224 17.58 -15.28 -17.11
N ARG A 225 16.68 -16.14 -17.59
CA ARG A 225 15.73 -16.83 -16.71
C ARG A 225 16.42 -17.76 -15.72
N ARG A 226 17.41 -18.55 -16.16
CA ARG A 226 18.16 -19.44 -15.25
C ARG A 226 18.86 -18.68 -14.14
N ILE A 227 19.47 -17.53 -14.46
CA ILE A 227 20.10 -16.66 -13.45
C ILE A 227 19.05 -16.02 -12.55
N PHE A 228 17.96 -15.51 -13.10
CA PHE A 228 16.90 -14.83 -12.36
C PHE A 228 16.15 -15.76 -11.41
N ASP A 229 15.96 -17.02 -11.79
CA ASP A 229 15.29 -18.05 -11.00
C ASP A 229 16.22 -18.77 -10.02
N LEU A 230 17.45 -18.27 -9.84
CA LEU A 230 18.40 -18.81 -8.87
C LEU A 230 17.74 -18.92 -7.50
N LYS A 231 17.82 -20.11 -6.91
CA LYS A 231 17.27 -20.39 -5.58
C LYS A 231 18.37 -20.38 -4.54
N VAL A 232 18.01 -19.95 -3.36
CA VAL A 232 18.86 -20.00 -2.16
C VAL A 232 18.12 -20.70 -1.03
N LYS A 233 18.83 -21.36 -0.14
CA LYS A 233 18.24 -21.97 1.05
C LYS A 233 18.09 -20.92 2.13
N ARG A 234 16.83 -20.57 2.43
CA ARG A 234 16.46 -19.68 3.53
C ARG A 234 16.28 -20.49 4.82
N LEU A 235 16.81 -19.99 5.92
CA LEU A 235 16.60 -20.55 7.24
C LEU A 235 15.28 -20.03 7.82
N LYS A 236 14.44 -20.95 8.32
CA LYS A 236 13.20 -20.61 9.02
C LYS A 236 13.43 -20.46 10.53
N ALA A 237 12.47 -19.84 11.22
CA ALA A 237 12.50 -19.68 12.68
C ALA A 237 12.51 -21.03 13.45
N ASP A 238 12.02 -22.10 12.83
CA ASP A 238 12.03 -23.46 13.38
C ASP A 238 13.36 -24.22 13.11
N GLY A 239 14.37 -23.54 12.57
CA GLY A 239 15.67 -24.12 12.23
C GLY A 239 15.71 -24.93 10.92
N LYS A 240 14.57 -25.10 10.25
CA LYS A 240 14.51 -25.78 8.95
C LYS A 240 14.89 -24.85 7.82
N THR A 241 15.37 -25.42 6.72
CA THR A 241 15.66 -24.66 5.51
C THR A 241 14.55 -24.83 4.46
N GLU A 242 14.37 -23.81 3.62
CA GLU A 242 13.53 -23.89 2.43
C GLU A 242 14.22 -23.23 1.23
N ASN A 243 14.01 -23.80 0.05
CA ASN A 243 14.49 -23.21 -1.19
C ASN A 243 13.56 -22.10 -1.64
N ILE A 244 14.06 -20.87 -1.71
CA ILE A 244 13.33 -19.72 -2.25
C ILE A 244 14.11 -19.10 -3.40
N PRO A 245 13.44 -18.47 -4.38
CA PRO A 245 14.13 -17.66 -5.37
C PRO A 245 14.92 -16.54 -4.69
N LEU A 246 16.16 -16.31 -5.13
CA LEU A 246 17.02 -15.23 -4.62
C LEU A 246 16.32 -13.86 -4.69
N ILE A 247 15.54 -13.64 -5.76
CA ILE A 247 14.74 -12.42 -5.97
C ILE A 247 13.66 -12.19 -4.91
N ASN A 248 13.25 -13.23 -4.17
CA ASN A 248 12.26 -13.15 -3.10
C ASN A 248 12.88 -12.95 -1.72
N LEU A 249 14.21 -12.87 -1.64
CA LEU A 249 14.92 -12.66 -0.39
C LEU A 249 14.58 -11.31 0.21
N LYS A 250 14.24 -11.31 1.50
CA LYS A 250 13.99 -10.08 2.28
C LYS A 250 15.22 -9.72 3.08
N GLY A 251 15.37 -8.44 3.44
CA GLY A 251 16.51 -7.96 4.24
C GLY A 251 16.64 -8.61 5.62
N THR A 252 15.59 -9.28 6.11
CA THR A 252 15.57 -10.00 7.40
C THR A 252 15.80 -11.50 7.27
N ASP A 253 15.86 -12.04 6.04
CA ASP A 253 16.02 -13.47 5.83
C ASP A 253 17.48 -13.90 6.10
N GLU A 254 17.66 -15.07 6.65
CA GLU A 254 18.95 -15.73 6.79
C GLU A 254 19.10 -16.81 5.72
N ILE A 255 20.31 -16.95 5.15
CA ILE A 255 20.58 -17.89 4.07
C ILE A 255 21.67 -18.88 4.55
N GLU A 256 21.48 -20.14 4.19
CA GLU A 256 22.52 -21.15 4.34
C GLU A 256 23.58 -20.98 3.26
N ARG A 257 24.84 -21.01 3.66
CA ARG A 257 26.01 -20.93 2.80
C ARG A 257 26.83 -22.21 2.92
N GLY A 258 27.13 -22.82 1.78
CA GLY A 258 28.06 -23.95 1.73
C GLY A 258 27.71 -25.16 2.61
N GLY A 259 26.42 -25.38 2.88
CA GLY A 259 25.89 -26.52 3.62
C GLY A 259 25.82 -26.37 5.14
N THR A 260 26.57 -25.47 5.76
CA THR A 260 26.60 -25.35 7.24
C THR A 260 26.74 -23.93 7.76
N THR A 261 27.17 -22.98 6.94
CA THR A 261 27.48 -21.63 7.39
C THR A 261 26.37 -20.66 7.00
N ARG A 262 25.80 -19.97 7.97
CA ARG A 262 24.82 -18.89 7.72
C ARG A 262 25.52 -17.70 7.06
N LEU A 263 24.86 -17.11 6.07
CA LEU A 263 25.36 -15.89 5.47
C LEU A 263 25.33 -14.77 6.52
N PRO A 264 26.46 -14.09 6.79
CA PRO A 264 26.48 -12.97 7.74
C PRO A 264 25.48 -11.87 7.36
N MET A 265 24.85 -11.23 8.35
CA MET A 265 23.95 -10.07 8.16
C MET A 265 24.57 -9.02 7.24
N LYS A 266 25.86 -8.74 7.43
CA LYS A 266 26.63 -7.79 6.61
C LYS A 266 26.60 -8.11 5.13
N THR A 267 26.79 -9.38 4.76
CA THR A 267 26.76 -9.78 3.32
C THR A 267 25.39 -9.57 2.69
N ARG A 268 24.29 -9.74 3.43
CA ARG A 268 22.94 -9.45 2.93
C ARG A 268 22.73 -7.95 2.74
N GLU A 269 23.24 -7.12 3.64
CA GLU A 269 23.20 -5.67 3.53
C GLU A 269 24.03 -5.20 2.35
N ASP A 270 25.20 -5.78 2.16
CA ASP A 270 26.08 -5.48 1.03
C ASP A 270 25.41 -5.85 -0.30
N PHE A 271 24.76 -7.01 -0.38
CA PHE A 271 23.99 -7.40 -1.57
C PHE A 271 22.82 -6.45 -1.82
N ARG A 272 22.07 -6.07 -0.79
CA ARG A 272 21.00 -5.07 -0.91
C ARG A 272 21.53 -3.73 -1.40
N LYS A 273 22.64 -3.27 -0.84
CA LYS A 273 23.29 -2.03 -1.24
C LYS A 273 23.73 -2.10 -2.69
N PHE A 274 24.38 -3.18 -3.09
CA PHE A 274 24.81 -3.43 -4.46
C PHE A 274 23.63 -3.38 -5.46
N VAL A 275 22.53 -4.07 -5.17
CA VAL A 275 21.33 -4.03 -6.02
C VAL A 275 20.74 -2.62 -6.08
N ASN A 276 20.66 -1.91 -4.95
CA ASN A 276 20.15 -0.56 -4.92
C ASN A 276 21.04 0.41 -5.71
N GLU A 277 22.35 0.27 -5.65
CA GLU A 277 23.28 1.08 -6.43
C GLU A 277 23.09 0.87 -7.94
N LYS A 278 22.83 -0.37 -8.36
CA LYS A 278 22.54 -0.67 -9.76
C LYS A 278 21.17 -0.13 -10.21
N LEU A 279 20.16 -0.21 -9.33
CA LEU A 279 18.83 0.31 -9.63
C LEU A 279 18.78 1.85 -9.65
N TYR A 280 19.54 2.48 -8.77
CA TYR A 280 19.50 3.92 -8.53
C TYR A 280 20.78 4.60 -8.97
N SER A 281 21.45 4.04 -9.98
CA SER A 281 22.69 4.59 -10.52
C SER A 281 22.69 6.13 -10.57
N THR A 282 23.75 6.73 -10.07
CA THR A 282 23.98 8.19 -10.10
C THR A 282 24.29 8.71 -11.51
N THR A 283 24.40 7.82 -12.49
CA THR A 283 24.64 8.19 -13.89
C THR A 283 23.36 8.75 -14.51
N SER A 284 23.50 9.58 -15.53
CA SER A 284 22.41 10.17 -16.31
C SER A 284 21.54 9.14 -17.05
N GLN A 285 21.86 7.86 -16.95
CA GLN A 285 21.12 6.79 -17.61
C GLN A 285 19.92 6.37 -16.76
N VAL A 286 18.75 6.39 -17.38
CA VAL A 286 17.51 5.89 -16.80
C VAL A 286 17.59 4.37 -16.69
N ASN A 287 17.12 3.82 -15.57
CA ASN A 287 16.99 2.37 -15.43
C ASN A 287 16.20 1.77 -16.60
N PRO A 288 16.64 0.64 -17.21
CA PRO A 288 16.00 0.05 -18.38
C PRO A 288 14.49 -0.22 -18.22
N LEU A 289 14.04 -0.54 -17.01
CA LEU A 289 12.61 -0.74 -16.75
C LEU A 289 11.83 0.59 -16.82
N PHE A 290 12.39 1.66 -16.28
CA PHE A 290 11.77 2.98 -16.40
C PHE A 290 11.80 3.48 -17.83
N GLN A 291 12.88 3.23 -18.56
CA GLN A 291 12.97 3.61 -19.97
C GLN A 291 11.93 2.86 -20.80
N ALA A 292 11.79 1.54 -20.61
CA ALA A 292 10.76 0.76 -21.30
C ALA A 292 9.33 1.26 -21.01
N PHE A 293 9.09 1.72 -19.77
CA PHE A 293 7.82 2.34 -19.42
C PHE A 293 7.63 3.69 -20.14
N LEU A 294 8.64 4.55 -20.14
CA LEU A 294 8.57 5.86 -20.81
C LEU A 294 8.36 5.69 -22.31
N ASP A 295 9.04 4.74 -22.93
CA ASP A 295 8.89 4.42 -24.36
C ASP A 295 7.47 3.95 -24.68
N ALA A 296 6.89 3.09 -23.82
CA ALA A 296 5.51 2.65 -23.97
C ALA A 296 4.52 3.79 -23.82
N MET A 297 4.77 4.68 -22.87
CA MET A 297 3.92 5.84 -22.61
C MET A 297 4.02 6.93 -23.68
N SER A 298 5.00 6.87 -24.56
CA SER A 298 5.08 7.75 -25.72
C SER A 298 3.99 7.47 -26.78
N ASP A 299 3.40 6.25 -26.76
CA ASP A 299 2.21 5.93 -27.55
C ASP A 299 0.95 6.48 -26.84
N PRO A 300 0.21 7.42 -27.44
CA PRO A 300 -0.99 7.99 -26.83
C PRO A 300 -2.07 6.98 -26.46
N LYS A 301 -2.24 5.92 -27.26
CA LYS A 301 -3.22 4.86 -26.98
C LYS A 301 -2.84 4.10 -25.71
N VAL A 302 -1.58 3.67 -25.59
CA VAL A 302 -1.07 2.99 -24.39
C VAL A 302 -1.14 3.91 -23.18
N SER A 303 -0.73 5.17 -23.33
CA SER A 303 -0.80 6.20 -22.29
C SER A 303 -2.20 6.36 -21.74
N ASN A 304 -3.20 6.50 -22.63
CA ASN A 304 -4.61 6.66 -22.24
C ASN A 304 -5.15 5.41 -21.52
N MET A 305 -4.83 4.21 -22.01
CA MET A 305 -5.25 2.96 -21.36
C MET A 305 -4.67 2.82 -19.95
N ILE A 306 -3.40 3.17 -19.77
CA ILE A 306 -2.77 3.16 -18.44
C ILE A 306 -3.40 4.24 -17.55
N ALA A 307 -3.65 5.43 -18.08
CA ALA A 307 -4.31 6.51 -17.35
C ALA A 307 -5.70 6.08 -16.86
N ASP A 308 -6.51 5.49 -17.70
CA ASP A 308 -7.84 5.00 -17.34
C ASP A 308 -7.77 3.86 -16.30
N SER A 309 -6.83 2.94 -16.46
CA SER A 309 -6.59 1.89 -15.46
C SER A 309 -6.18 2.46 -14.10
N LEU A 310 -5.27 3.44 -14.07
CA LEU A 310 -4.85 4.14 -12.86
C LEU A 310 -6.03 4.84 -12.17
N LEU A 311 -6.87 5.55 -12.94
CA LEU A 311 -8.07 6.21 -12.43
C LEU A 311 -9.04 5.21 -11.83
N ASN A 312 -9.38 4.16 -12.56
CA ASN A 312 -10.32 3.15 -12.09
C ASN A 312 -9.84 2.48 -10.80
N LYS A 313 -8.56 2.11 -10.73
CA LYS A 313 -7.98 1.47 -9.55
C LYS A 313 -7.83 2.42 -8.35
N THR A 314 -7.53 3.69 -8.59
CA THR A 314 -7.34 4.68 -7.51
C THR A 314 -8.65 5.19 -6.95
N LEU A 315 -9.57 5.56 -7.83
CA LEU A 315 -10.80 6.24 -7.48
C LEU A 315 -12.01 5.31 -7.41
N LYS A 316 -11.80 4.00 -7.67
CA LYS A 316 -12.85 3.00 -7.56
C LYS A 316 -14.09 3.30 -8.43
N LEU A 317 -13.88 3.84 -9.64
CA LEU A 317 -14.97 4.34 -10.48
C LEU A 317 -16.06 3.31 -10.78
N LYS A 318 -15.71 2.02 -10.88
CA LYS A 318 -16.70 0.96 -11.09
C LYS A 318 -17.66 0.76 -9.92
N LEU A 319 -17.33 1.27 -8.72
CA LEU A 319 -18.28 1.26 -7.62
C LEU A 319 -19.51 2.13 -7.90
N LEU A 320 -19.39 3.12 -8.82
CA LEU A 320 -20.53 3.96 -9.18
C LEU A 320 -21.70 3.18 -9.76
N ASP A 321 -21.41 2.09 -10.48
CA ASP A 321 -22.44 1.25 -11.11
C ASP A 321 -23.31 0.53 -10.06
N ILE A 322 -22.76 0.30 -8.87
CA ILE A 322 -23.41 -0.39 -7.75
C ILE A 322 -23.79 0.50 -6.58
N LEU A 323 -23.30 1.75 -6.55
CA LEU A 323 -23.68 2.71 -5.51
C LEU A 323 -25.19 2.89 -5.34
N PRO A 324 -26.02 2.92 -6.41
CA PRO A 324 -27.48 2.98 -6.25
C PRO A 324 -28.04 1.79 -5.44
N THR A 325 -27.42 0.62 -5.56
CA THR A 325 -27.79 -0.55 -4.76
C THR A 325 -27.33 -0.41 -3.32
N TRP A 326 -26.14 0.15 -3.11
CA TRP A 326 -25.62 0.40 -1.77
C TRP A 326 -26.33 1.55 -1.06
N SER A 327 -26.77 2.58 -1.77
CA SER A 327 -27.53 3.67 -1.16
C SER A 327 -28.85 3.18 -0.54
N LYS A 328 -29.44 2.11 -1.05
CA LYS A 328 -30.60 1.45 -0.42
C LYS A 328 -30.23 0.79 0.92
N ASN A 329 -28.97 0.39 1.07
CA ASN A 329 -28.41 -0.22 2.29
C ASN A 329 -27.60 0.78 3.11
N ASP A 330 -27.70 2.09 2.81
CA ASP A 330 -26.97 3.16 3.51
C ASP A 330 -25.46 2.87 3.72
N PHE A 331 -24.78 2.34 2.68
CA PHE A 331 -23.34 2.13 2.74
C PHE A 331 -22.59 3.40 2.39
N LEU A 332 -21.76 3.87 3.31
CA LEU A 332 -20.89 5.04 3.17
C LEU A 332 -19.44 4.57 3.07
N PHE A 333 -18.60 5.29 2.32
CA PHE A 333 -17.20 4.92 2.18
C PHE A 333 -16.27 6.13 2.34
N TYR A 334 -15.35 6.04 3.30
CA TYR A 334 -14.41 7.11 3.65
C TYR A 334 -12.96 6.65 3.62
N LEU A 335 -12.08 7.50 3.09
CA LEU A 335 -10.66 7.42 3.34
C LEU A 335 -10.33 8.34 4.52
N VAL A 336 -9.78 7.79 5.59
CA VAL A 336 -9.48 8.51 6.83
C VAL A 336 -7.97 8.48 7.09
N GLU A 337 -7.34 9.65 7.05
CA GLU A 337 -5.94 9.82 7.40
C GLU A 337 -5.84 10.30 8.84
N GLY A 338 -5.59 9.38 9.77
CA GLY A 338 -5.33 9.71 11.16
C GLY A 338 -3.94 10.32 11.35
N VAL A 339 -3.87 11.43 12.09
CA VAL A 339 -2.65 12.21 12.29
C VAL A 339 -2.29 12.22 13.77
N GLY A 340 -1.26 11.49 14.16
CA GLY A 340 -0.86 11.44 15.57
C GLY A 340 0.45 10.68 15.81
N GLN A 341 1.11 11.08 16.86
CA GLN A 341 2.30 10.45 17.42
C GLN A 341 2.41 10.74 18.92
N VAL A 342 3.29 10.06 19.60
CA VAL A 342 3.67 10.37 20.99
C VAL A 342 5.14 10.77 21.04
N ASN A 343 5.49 11.56 22.07
CA ASN A 343 6.89 11.79 22.42
C ASN A 343 7.44 10.62 23.26
N THR A 344 8.71 10.73 23.67
CA THR A 344 9.39 9.72 24.51
C THR A 344 8.70 9.48 25.85
N ASN A 345 7.96 10.47 26.36
CA ASN A 345 7.20 10.40 27.63
C ASN A 345 5.74 9.97 27.43
N LEU A 346 5.39 9.46 26.27
CA LEU A 346 4.02 9.04 25.89
C LEU A 346 2.98 10.17 25.88
N THR A 347 3.40 11.43 25.86
CA THR A 347 2.47 12.56 25.70
C THR A 347 1.93 12.54 24.26
N PRO A 348 0.62 12.47 24.06
CA PRO A 348 0.02 12.41 22.73
C PRO A 348 0.10 13.78 22.03
N ASN A 349 0.39 13.73 20.74
CA ASN A 349 0.22 14.84 19.81
C ASN A 349 -0.71 14.37 18.70
N VAL A 350 -2.00 14.63 18.91
CA VAL A 350 -3.10 14.17 18.04
C VAL A 350 -3.68 15.38 17.31
N ALA A 351 -3.56 15.38 16.00
CA ALA A 351 -4.13 16.45 15.17
C ALA A 351 -5.44 15.99 14.51
N THR A 352 -6.13 16.94 13.88
CA THR A 352 -7.37 16.64 13.16
C THR A 352 -7.10 15.69 11.99
N ALA A 353 -7.87 14.62 11.92
CA ALA A 353 -7.83 13.68 10.81
C ALA A 353 -8.27 14.35 9.50
N ASN A 354 -7.66 13.94 8.40
CA ASN A 354 -8.12 14.31 7.07
C ASN A 354 -9.05 13.21 6.54
N ILE A 355 -10.29 13.60 6.20
CA ILE A 355 -11.33 12.68 5.76
C ILE A 355 -11.73 13.00 4.33
N LYS A 356 -11.76 11.98 3.49
CA LYS A 356 -12.25 12.06 2.13
C LYS A 356 -13.47 11.16 1.97
N ASP A 357 -14.58 11.75 1.63
CA ASP A 357 -15.77 11.01 1.20
C ASP A 357 -15.51 10.47 -0.21
N ILE A 358 -15.31 9.18 -0.32
CA ILE A 358 -14.99 8.52 -1.59
C ILE A 358 -16.19 8.55 -2.53
N HIS A 359 -17.41 8.54 -2.03
CA HIS A 359 -18.60 8.71 -2.84
C HIS A 359 -18.61 10.06 -3.57
N SER A 360 -18.34 11.14 -2.84
CA SER A 360 -18.23 12.48 -3.43
C SER A 360 -17.09 12.57 -4.46
N VAL A 361 -15.97 11.90 -4.21
CA VAL A 361 -14.86 11.78 -5.17
C VAL A 361 -15.31 11.07 -6.45
N MET A 362 -16.03 9.96 -6.32
CA MET A 362 -16.52 9.19 -7.47
C MET A 362 -17.54 10.00 -8.29
N ILE A 363 -18.48 10.69 -7.64
CA ILE A 363 -19.45 11.55 -8.32
C ILE A 363 -18.73 12.67 -9.10
N ALA A 364 -17.73 13.31 -8.51
CA ALA A 364 -16.94 14.32 -9.22
C ALA A 364 -16.25 13.73 -10.46
N MET A 365 -15.78 12.50 -10.37
CA MET A 365 -15.13 11.81 -11.50
C MET A 365 -16.10 11.42 -12.62
N THR A 366 -17.35 11.06 -12.32
CA THR A 366 -18.34 10.78 -13.38
C THR A 366 -18.58 11.99 -14.25
N LYS A 367 -18.61 13.18 -13.65
CA LYS A 367 -18.76 14.44 -14.41
C LYS A 367 -17.58 14.71 -15.35
N LEU A 368 -16.39 14.23 -15.00
CA LEU A 368 -15.18 14.33 -15.83
C LEU A 368 -14.98 13.11 -16.75
N ALA A 369 -15.83 12.09 -16.67
CA ALA A 369 -15.62 10.82 -17.38
C ALA A 369 -15.53 10.96 -18.91
N LYS A 370 -16.30 11.90 -19.49
CA LYS A 370 -16.30 12.16 -20.94
C LYS A 370 -15.04 12.88 -21.45
N LEU A 371 -14.25 13.50 -20.56
CA LEU A 371 -13.02 14.17 -20.93
C LEU A 371 -11.91 13.16 -21.20
N PRO A 372 -11.01 13.42 -22.15
CA PRO A 372 -9.88 12.53 -22.42
C PRO A 372 -8.94 12.45 -21.23
N SER A 373 -8.42 11.24 -20.96
CA SER A 373 -7.35 11.02 -20.00
C SER A 373 -6.01 11.27 -20.65
N SER A 374 -5.06 11.85 -19.94
CA SER A 374 -3.69 12.00 -20.38
C SER A 374 -2.71 11.96 -19.21
N LEU A 375 -1.45 11.67 -19.52
CA LEU A 375 -0.35 11.69 -18.56
C LEU A 375 0.65 12.77 -18.96
N VAL A 376 1.03 13.58 -17.99
CA VAL A 376 2.10 14.57 -18.15
C VAL A 376 3.26 14.15 -17.27
N PHE A 377 4.41 13.96 -17.89
CA PHE A 377 5.62 13.49 -17.20
C PHE A 377 6.45 14.68 -16.74
N ASP A 378 6.93 14.60 -15.50
CA ASP A 378 8.05 15.40 -15.02
C ASP A 378 9.37 14.80 -15.49
N LYS A 379 10.45 15.58 -15.39
CA LYS A 379 11.79 15.04 -15.64
C LYS A 379 12.07 13.87 -14.69
N VAL A 380 12.65 12.80 -15.22
CA VAL A 380 13.12 11.68 -14.42
C VAL A 380 14.14 12.19 -13.43
N LYS A 381 13.87 12.00 -12.14
CA LYS A 381 14.83 12.32 -11.09
C LYS A 381 15.72 11.09 -10.85
N THR A 382 17.00 11.26 -11.16
CA THR A 382 18.07 10.31 -10.82
C THR A 382 18.88 10.87 -9.65
N GLY A 383 19.39 10.02 -8.77
CA GLY A 383 20.25 10.45 -7.66
C GLY A 383 20.05 9.63 -6.39
N THR A 384 20.84 9.92 -5.38
CA THR A 384 21.02 9.17 -4.11
C THR A 384 19.75 8.89 -3.29
N GLY A 385 18.61 9.40 -3.70
CA GLY A 385 17.34 9.27 -2.98
C GLY A 385 16.32 8.29 -3.54
N ALA A 386 16.59 7.57 -4.62
CA ALA A 386 15.72 6.66 -5.37
C ALA A 386 15.33 7.23 -6.75
N ALA A 387 15.72 6.52 -7.80
CA ALA A 387 15.22 6.80 -9.15
C ALA A 387 13.69 6.73 -9.11
N ARG A 388 13.05 7.79 -9.55
CA ARG A 388 11.60 7.90 -9.60
C ARG A 388 11.17 8.68 -10.83
N VAL A 389 10.06 8.27 -11.40
CA VAL A 389 9.36 9.03 -12.43
C VAL A 389 8.12 9.63 -11.78
N ASN A 390 8.03 10.95 -11.80
CA ASN A 390 6.82 11.66 -11.37
C ASN A 390 6.00 12.00 -12.61
N PHE A 391 4.70 11.88 -12.51
CA PHE A 391 3.78 12.34 -13.54
C PHE A 391 2.43 12.70 -12.95
N THR A 392 1.71 13.53 -13.67
CA THR A 392 0.36 13.97 -13.29
C THR A 392 -0.64 13.37 -14.29
N LEU A 393 -1.70 12.77 -13.77
CA LEU A 393 -2.81 12.30 -14.56
C LEU A 393 -3.88 13.37 -14.66
N LEU A 394 -4.28 13.68 -15.90
CA LEU A 394 -5.29 14.68 -16.21
C LEU A 394 -6.56 14.04 -16.78
N LYS A 395 -7.69 14.70 -16.54
CA LYS A 395 -8.93 14.57 -17.29
C LYS A 395 -9.22 15.92 -17.96
N GLY A 396 -9.07 15.99 -19.29
CA GLY A 396 -9.03 17.25 -19.99
C GLY A 396 -7.96 18.18 -19.41
N LYS A 397 -8.34 19.35 -18.94
CA LYS A 397 -7.43 20.33 -18.28
C LYS A 397 -7.24 20.12 -16.77
N TYR A 398 -8.04 19.24 -16.14
CA TYR A 398 -8.04 19.09 -14.69
C TYR A 398 -6.99 18.07 -14.23
N LYS A 399 -6.15 18.48 -13.31
CA LYS A 399 -5.16 17.60 -12.66
C LYS A 399 -5.84 16.76 -11.59
N ILE A 400 -5.85 15.44 -11.78
CA ILE A 400 -6.59 14.50 -10.91
C ILE A 400 -5.67 13.82 -9.91
N LEU A 401 -4.60 13.21 -10.39
CA LEU A 401 -3.68 12.42 -9.58
C LEU A 401 -2.24 12.85 -9.81
N ASP A 402 -1.50 13.03 -8.72
CA ASP A 402 -0.04 13.04 -8.74
C ASP A 402 0.45 11.62 -8.50
N ILE A 403 1.29 11.12 -9.39
CA ILE A 403 1.72 9.73 -9.39
C ILE A 403 3.24 9.68 -9.41
N VAL A 404 3.77 8.75 -8.63
CA VAL A 404 5.20 8.45 -8.59
C VAL A 404 5.38 6.97 -8.91
N LEU A 405 6.16 6.66 -9.92
CA LEU A 405 6.65 5.32 -10.19
C LEU A 405 8.01 5.16 -9.53
N ARG A 406 8.14 4.23 -8.59
CA ARG A 406 9.38 3.94 -7.88
C ARG A 406 9.45 2.50 -7.39
N TYR A 407 10.65 2.02 -7.07
CA TYR A 407 10.82 0.77 -6.34
C TYR A 407 10.45 0.94 -4.86
N LYS A 408 9.80 -0.06 -4.29
CA LYS A 408 9.45 -0.10 -2.87
C LYS A 408 9.61 -1.53 -2.34
N GLY A 409 10.44 -1.72 -1.33
CA GLY A 409 10.55 -2.98 -0.59
C GLY A 409 11.66 -3.90 -1.07
N ASN A 410 11.33 -5.00 -1.74
CA ASN A 410 12.27 -6.05 -2.09
C ASN A 410 13.34 -5.61 -3.09
N PHE A 411 14.50 -6.27 -3.05
CA PHE A 411 15.64 -6.04 -3.93
C PHE A 411 15.30 -6.08 -5.41
N PHE A 412 14.37 -6.96 -5.79
CA PHE A 412 13.99 -7.24 -7.17
C PHE A 412 12.50 -7.04 -7.43
N SER A 413 11.85 -6.23 -6.61
CA SER A 413 10.42 -5.94 -6.81
C SER A 413 10.20 -5.19 -8.12
N MET A 414 9.02 -5.37 -8.71
CA MET A 414 8.58 -4.47 -9.75
C MET A 414 8.39 -3.07 -9.17
N PRO A 415 8.68 -2.01 -9.95
CA PRO A 415 8.35 -0.66 -9.53
C PRO A 415 6.85 -0.56 -9.26
N GLN A 416 6.49 0.33 -8.35
CA GLN A 416 5.13 0.53 -7.90
C GLN A 416 4.67 1.93 -8.23
N PHE A 417 3.42 2.03 -8.65
CA PHE A 417 2.72 3.30 -8.74
C PHE A 417 2.24 3.70 -7.35
N LEU A 418 2.60 4.91 -6.96
CA LEU A 418 2.13 5.55 -5.74
C LEU A 418 1.38 6.81 -6.14
N GLY A 419 0.08 6.84 -5.92
CA GLY A 419 -0.78 7.93 -6.37
C GLY A 419 -1.51 8.63 -5.23
N THR A 420 -1.64 9.95 -5.34
CA THR A 420 -2.46 10.80 -4.47
C THR A 420 -3.32 11.72 -5.30
N THR A 421 -4.50 12.08 -4.79
CA THR A 421 -5.31 13.13 -5.43
C THR A 421 -4.62 14.48 -5.33
N THR A 422 -4.66 15.27 -6.42
CA THR A 422 -4.09 16.61 -6.43
C THR A 422 -4.87 17.56 -5.53
N GLN A 423 -4.24 18.66 -5.12
CA GLN A 423 -4.96 19.73 -4.40
C GLN A 423 -6.08 20.36 -5.24
N GLU A 424 -5.87 20.50 -6.56
CA GLU A 424 -6.86 21.00 -7.48
C GLU A 424 -8.11 20.11 -7.48
N PHE A 425 -7.93 18.82 -7.65
CA PHE A 425 -9.04 17.87 -7.62
C PHE A 425 -9.77 17.84 -6.26
N ASN A 426 -9.02 17.87 -5.17
CA ASN A 426 -9.62 17.93 -3.83
C ASN A 426 -10.47 19.21 -3.62
N LYS A 427 -10.09 20.34 -4.21
CA LYS A 427 -10.91 21.57 -4.22
C LYS A 427 -12.19 21.39 -5.04
N LEU A 428 -12.08 20.79 -6.24
CA LEU A 428 -13.25 20.48 -7.07
C LEU A 428 -14.27 19.60 -6.35
N VAL A 429 -13.80 18.55 -5.66
CA VAL A 429 -14.66 17.65 -4.88
C VAL A 429 -15.38 18.41 -3.74
N LYS A 430 -14.67 19.31 -3.04
CA LYS A 430 -15.25 20.10 -1.93
C LYS A 430 -16.24 21.16 -2.39
N GLN A 431 -16.02 21.74 -3.55
CA GLN A 431 -16.88 22.79 -4.10
C GLN A 431 -18.17 22.25 -4.75
N GLY A 432 -18.26 20.90 -4.87
CA GLY A 432 -19.44 20.22 -5.39
C GLY A 432 -19.85 20.67 -6.78
N ASP A 433 -21.16 20.70 -7.04
CA ASP A 433 -21.73 20.96 -8.38
C ASP A 433 -21.39 22.31 -9.00
N LYS A 434 -21.07 23.32 -8.18
CA LYS A 434 -20.92 24.71 -8.66
C LYS A 434 -19.79 24.92 -9.68
N MET A 435 -18.70 24.16 -9.61
CA MET A 435 -17.58 24.29 -10.55
C MET A 435 -17.61 23.28 -11.70
N LEU A 436 -18.38 22.20 -11.57
CA LEU A 436 -18.50 21.15 -12.59
C LEU A 436 -19.74 21.33 -13.49
N THR A 437 -20.63 22.28 -13.17
CA THR A 437 -21.74 22.71 -14.05
C THR A 437 -21.16 23.44 -15.25
N GLY A 438 -21.07 22.78 -16.36
CA GLY A 438 -20.47 23.30 -17.61
C GLY A 438 -19.41 22.39 -18.23
N VAL A 439 -18.97 21.39 -17.51
CA VAL A 439 -18.09 20.33 -18.03
C VAL A 439 -18.97 19.28 -18.72
N GLY A 440 -19.04 19.32 -20.05
CA GLY A 440 -19.76 18.29 -20.83
C GLY A 440 -20.95 18.80 -21.63
N ARG A 441 -21.07 20.14 -21.85
CA ARG A 441 -21.90 20.71 -22.92
C ARG A 441 -21.12 20.82 -24.21
#